data_f4b373bd7ad22348079c54578cb787f8
#
_entry.id   f4b373bd7ad22348079c54578cb787f8
#
_cell.length_a   1.000
_cell.length_b   1.000
_cell.length_c   1.000
_cell.angle_alpha   90.00
_cell.angle_beta   90.00
_cell.angle_gamma   90.00
#
_symmetry.space_group_name_H-M   'P 1'
#
loop_
_entity.id
_entity.type
_entity.pdbx_description
1 polymer ?
#
loop_
_entity_poly.entity_id
_entity_poly.type
_entity_poly.pdbx_seq_one_letter_code
_entity_poly.pdbx_strand_id
1 'polypeptide(L)'
;MFSNKSLKNSLQLNVSIGSTRSKSTTIVANASEVKAGGDVNVTSTKKDINITGSNVEGKDVTLNAKENLNITASKNTNKTEQNSKSSSASVGVGFDIATGQVSSVTISGSKSKGEVDANSTSYNESTVKADKNLDFASGKDTNIIGGKLSGEKVTGNVGNDLNIESKQDKNSYKEKNSSAGFGVGIDLSGKNKNDGIATTDKKDKASNANKAGIFGSATKSNVDSNYNSVTDQSGIYAGKDGFNIVVGKNTDLKGGIIVSVK
;
A
#
# COMPACT_ATOMS: atom_id res chain seq x y z
N MET A 1 40.48 -44.31 -19.40
CA MET A 1 40.98 -43.53 -18.28
C MET A 1 39.78 -42.99 -17.55
N PHE A 2 39.25 -43.67 -16.53
CA PHE A 2 38.07 -43.21 -15.79
C PHE A 2 38.49 -42.14 -14.79
N SER A 3 37.99 -40.95 -14.97
CA SER A 3 38.15 -39.83 -14.02
C SER A 3 37.43 -40.23 -12.71
N ASN A 4 38.20 -40.45 -11.68
CA ASN A 4 37.67 -40.70 -10.32
C ASN A 4 37.09 -39.39 -9.78
N LYS A 5 35.82 -39.11 -10.09
CA LYS A 5 35.08 -38.00 -9.45
C LYS A 5 34.83 -38.42 -8.00
N SER A 6 35.57 -37.83 -7.08
CA SER A 6 35.30 -37.94 -5.64
C SER A 6 33.88 -37.43 -5.38
N LEU A 7 32.99 -38.34 -5.00
CA LEU A 7 31.64 -37.98 -4.57
C LEU A 7 31.71 -37.47 -3.13
N LYS A 8 31.38 -36.21 -2.92
CA LYS A 8 31.33 -35.58 -1.60
C LYS A 8 29.87 -35.54 -1.15
N ASN A 9 29.62 -35.87 0.09
CA ASN A 9 28.33 -35.71 0.76
C ASN A 9 28.51 -34.82 1.99
N SER A 10 27.44 -34.16 2.45
CA SER A 10 27.50 -33.29 3.63
C SER A 10 26.28 -33.51 4.51
N LEU A 11 26.50 -33.50 5.81
CA LEU A 11 25.47 -33.41 6.83
C LEU A 11 25.49 -32.01 7.42
N GLN A 12 24.34 -31.36 7.48
CA GLN A 12 24.21 -29.99 8.02
C GLN A 12 23.11 -29.98 9.08
N LEU A 13 23.43 -29.48 10.25
CA LEU A 13 22.48 -29.15 11.30
C LEU A 13 22.27 -27.65 11.32
N ASN A 14 21.02 -27.21 11.16
CA ASN A 14 20.63 -25.81 11.22
C ASN A 14 19.65 -25.60 12.37
N VAL A 15 19.89 -24.59 13.18
CA VAL A 15 18.96 -24.10 14.20
C VAL A 15 18.64 -22.66 13.88
N SER A 16 17.36 -22.33 13.78
CA SER A 16 16.90 -20.96 13.56
C SER A 16 15.81 -20.60 14.56
N ILE A 17 15.88 -19.39 15.07
CA ILE A 17 14.87 -18.78 15.94
C ILE A 17 14.48 -17.46 15.31
N GLY A 18 13.17 -17.26 15.13
CA GLY A 18 12.63 -16.03 14.58
C GLY A 18 11.37 -15.60 15.32
N SER A 19 11.11 -14.31 15.31
CA SER A 19 9.87 -13.71 15.79
C SER A 19 9.39 -12.66 14.80
N THR A 20 8.09 -12.66 14.54
CA THR A 20 7.43 -11.62 13.75
C THR A 20 6.29 -11.04 14.57
N ARG A 21 6.26 -9.74 14.69
CA ARG A 21 5.14 -9.01 15.30
C ARG A 21 4.50 -8.16 14.22
N SER A 22 3.20 -8.38 13.98
CA SER A 22 2.41 -7.57 13.04
C SER A 22 1.24 -6.95 13.78
N LYS A 23 0.98 -5.68 13.47
CA LYS A 23 -0.18 -4.93 13.92
C LYS A 23 -0.83 -4.31 12.70
N SER A 24 -2.13 -4.60 12.49
CA SER A 24 -2.93 -3.96 11.45
C SER A 24 -4.13 -3.28 12.09
N THR A 25 -4.41 -2.07 11.64
CA THR A 25 -5.59 -1.29 12.05
C THR A 25 -6.29 -0.83 10.78
N THR A 26 -7.53 -1.25 10.61
CA THR A 26 -8.35 -0.89 9.46
C THR A 26 -9.61 -0.18 9.96
N ILE A 27 -9.88 0.99 9.41
CA ILE A 27 -11.11 1.76 9.64
C ILE A 27 -11.79 1.88 8.28
N VAL A 28 -13.02 1.39 8.19
CA VAL A 28 -13.84 1.45 6.98
C VAL A 28 -15.14 2.15 7.32
N ALA A 29 -15.48 3.17 6.53
CA ALA A 29 -16.76 3.83 6.60
C ALA A 29 -17.78 3.08 5.73
N ASN A 30 -18.95 2.79 6.30
CA ASN A 30 -20.06 2.21 5.55
C ASN A 30 -20.87 3.32 4.89
N ALA A 31 -21.21 3.15 3.63
CA ALA A 31 -22.09 4.03 2.90
C ALA A 31 -23.55 3.86 3.38
N SER A 32 -24.28 4.97 3.42
CA SER A 32 -25.76 4.94 3.49
C SER A 32 -26.33 5.09 2.09
N GLU A 33 -27.51 4.54 1.86
CA GLU A 33 -28.18 4.62 0.59
C GLU A 33 -29.61 5.14 0.76
N VAL A 34 -29.98 6.11 -0.09
CA VAL A 34 -31.35 6.58 -0.28
C VAL A 34 -31.67 6.34 -1.74
N LYS A 35 -32.56 5.41 -2.04
CA LYS A 35 -32.95 5.06 -3.40
C LYS A 35 -34.46 5.01 -3.55
N ALA A 36 -34.98 5.72 -4.53
CA ALA A 36 -36.39 5.71 -4.89
C ALA A 36 -36.56 5.45 -6.39
N GLY A 37 -37.58 4.71 -6.72
CA GLY A 37 -38.02 4.55 -8.14
C GLY A 37 -38.78 5.77 -8.69
N GLY A 38 -39.12 6.71 -7.81
CA GLY A 38 -39.73 8.01 -8.10
C GLY A 38 -38.80 9.15 -7.68
N ASP A 39 -39.41 10.27 -7.29
CA ASP A 39 -38.69 11.47 -6.92
C ASP A 39 -38.15 11.39 -5.48
N VAL A 40 -37.00 12.00 -5.24
CA VAL A 40 -36.40 12.17 -3.94
C VAL A 40 -36.36 13.64 -3.58
N ASN A 41 -37.04 14.01 -2.51
CA ASN A 41 -37.07 15.41 -2.02
C ASN A 41 -36.53 15.44 -0.59
N VAL A 42 -35.39 16.11 -0.39
CA VAL A 42 -34.76 16.31 0.93
C VAL A 42 -34.70 17.80 1.23
N THR A 43 -35.38 18.23 2.27
CA THR A 43 -35.40 19.65 2.68
C THR A 43 -35.00 19.79 4.14
N SER A 44 -34.02 20.61 4.41
CA SER A 44 -33.69 21.06 5.76
C SER A 44 -34.19 22.50 5.96
N THR A 45 -35.16 22.68 6.86
CA THR A 45 -35.80 23.99 7.07
C THR A 45 -35.05 24.90 8.06
N LYS A 46 -34.01 24.40 8.74
CA LYS A 46 -33.31 25.15 9.78
C LYS A 46 -31.79 25.17 9.63
N LYS A 47 -31.19 24.09 9.11
CA LYS A 47 -29.74 23.85 9.13
C LYS A 47 -29.25 23.24 7.83
N ASP A 48 -28.21 22.44 7.91
CA ASP A 48 -27.51 21.82 6.81
C ASP A 48 -28.20 20.54 6.32
N ILE A 49 -27.86 20.15 5.09
CA ILE A 49 -27.97 18.79 4.59
C ILE A 49 -26.55 18.24 4.49
N ASN A 50 -26.30 17.10 5.11
CA ASN A 50 -25.01 16.42 5.09
C ASN A 50 -25.17 15.02 4.49
N ILE A 51 -24.50 14.76 3.37
CA ILE A 51 -24.40 13.46 2.69
C ILE A 51 -22.93 13.09 2.69
N THR A 52 -22.55 12.08 3.49
CA THR A 52 -21.15 11.68 3.69
C THR A 52 -20.92 10.24 3.34
N GLY A 53 -20.07 9.98 2.31
CA GLY A 53 -19.75 8.63 1.81
C GLY A 53 -21.01 7.83 1.45
N SER A 54 -22.03 8.47 0.90
CA SER A 54 -23.38 7.94 0.78
C SER A 54 -23.99 8.23 -0.58
N ASN A 55 -24.97 7.42 -0.99
CA ASN A 55 -25.61 7.52 -2.28
C ASN A 55 -27.08 7.95 -2.16
N VAL A 56 -27.48 8.88 -3.01
CA VAL A 56 -28.87 9.31 -3.17
C VAL A 56 -29.23 9.13 -4.65
N GLU A 57 -30.27 8.37 -4.94
CA GLU A 57 -30.71 8.07 -6.31
C GLU A 57 -32.24 8.18 -6.45
N GLY A 58 -32.70 8.85 -7.49
CA GLY A 58 -34.12 9.00 -7.80
C GLY A 58 -34.36 9.42 -9.24
N LYS A 59 -35.63 9.45 -9.65
CA LYS A 59 -36.03 9.92 -10.98
C LYS A 59 -35.73 11.43 -11.11
N ASP A 60 -36.31 12.22 -10.22
CA ASP A 60 -35.95 13.60 -9.98
C ASP A 60 -35.43 13.74 -8.55
N VAL A 61 -34.37 14.50 -8.32
CA VAL A 61 -33.78 14.67 -7.01
C VAL A 61 -33.72 16.16 -6.65
N THR A 62 -34.31 16.53 -5.51
CA THR A 62 -34.27 17.87 -5.00
C THR A 62 -33.62 17.90 -3.62
N LEU A 63 -32.57 18.70 -3.46
CA LEU A 63 -31.88 18.94 -2.19
C LEU A 63 -32.00 20.43 -1.83
N ASN A 64 -32.67 20.77 -0.75
CA ASN A 64 -32.84 22.17 -0.31
C ASN A 64 -32.39 22.36 1.13
N ALA A 65 -31.21 22.94 1.33
CA ALA A 65 -30.63 23.22 2.62
C ALA A 65 -30.85 24.69 3.04
N LYS A 66 -31.36 24.91 4.26
CA LYS A 66 -31.51 26.28 4.77
C LYS A 66 -30.17 26.99 4.99
N GLU A 67 -29.14 26.24 5.41
CA GLU A 67 -27.79 26.76 5.56
C GLU A 67 -26.88 26.10 4.51
N ASN A 68 -26.10 25.11 4.86
CA ASN A 68 -25.11 24.51 3.95
C ASN A 68 -25.58 23.19 3.36
N LEU A 69 -25.21 22.94 2.12
CA LEU A 69 -25.33 21.63 1.49
C LEU A 69 -23.93 21.00 1.38
N ASN A 70 -23.70 19.92 2.14
CA ASN A 70 -22.42 19.24 2.19
C ASN A 70 -22.53 17.83 1.61
N ILE A 71 -21.83 17.60 0.52
CA ILE A 71 -21.71 16.31 -0.17
C ILE A 71 -20.25 15.91 -0.12
N THR A 72 -19.91 15.05 0.85
CA THR A 72 -18.52 14.80 1.22
C THR A 72 -18.19 13.32 1.19
N ALA A 73 -16.96 12.97 0.81
CA ALA A 73 -16.49 11.60 0.89
C ALA A 73 -16.28 11.17 2.35
N SER A 74 -16.51 9.90 2.63
CA SER A 74 -16.05 9.25 3.86
C SER A 74 -14.64 8.71 3.69
N LYS A 75 -13.88 8.68 4.78
CA LYS A 75 -12.47 8.29 4.77
C LYS A 75 -12.28 6.87 5.29
N ASN A 76 -11.58 6.03 4.52
CA ASN A 76 -11.07 4.74 4.94
C ASN A 76 -9.58 4.83 5.21
N THR A 77 -9.11 4.11 6.23
CA THR A 77 -7.68 4.04 6.53
C THR A 77 -7.26 2.60 6.83
N ASN A 78 -6.10 2.23 6.33
CA ASN A 78 -5.44 0.99 6.71
C ASN A 78 -3.99 1.31 7.10
N LYS A 79 -3.60 0.86 8.29
CA LYS A 79 -2.24 1.00 8.82
C LYS A 79 -1.72 -0.38 9.19
N THR A 80 -0.56 -0.75 8.66
CA THR A 80 0.12 -2.00 8.97
C THR A 80 1.55 -1.70 9.41
N GLU A 81 1.90 -2.20 10.58
CA GLU A 81 3.25 -2.18 11.15
C GLU A 81 3.73 -3.61 11.35
N GLN A 82 4.87 -3.97 10.80
CA GLN A 82 5.45 -5.29 11.00
C GLN A 82 6.91 -5.18 11.39
N ASN A 83 7.28 -5.92 12.42
CA ASN A 83 8.66 -6.07 12.87
C ASN A 83 9.00 -7.55 12.88
N SER A 84 10.11 -7.90 12.23
CA SER A 84 10.64 -9.26 12.19
C SER A 84 12.09 -9.30 12.66
N LYS A 85 12.45 -10.35 13.37
CA LYS A 85 13.83 -10.64 13.78
C LYS A 85 14.06 -12.14 13.64
N SER A 86 15.21 -12.52 13.12
CA SER A 86 15.63 -13.91 13.14
C SER A 86 17.12 -14.05 13.42
N SER A 87 17.49 -15.18 13.99
CA SER A 87 18.87 -15.59 14.20
C SER A 87 18.99 -17.05 13.84
N SER A 88 20.07 -17.44 13.18
CA SER A 88 20.35 -18.84 12.85
C SER A 88 21.80 -19.19 13.18
N ALA A 89 22.01 -20.44 13.51
CA ALA A 89 23.32 -21.05 13.62
C ALA A 89 23.31 -22.37 12.88
N SER A 90 24.40 -22.70 12.20
CA SER A 90 24.56 -23.99 11.51
C SER A 90 25.93 -24.58 11.71
N VAL A 91 25.95 -25.91 11.76
CA VAL A 91 27.18 -26.72 11.75
C VAL A 91 27.04 -27.73 10.61
N GLY A 92 28.04 -27.77 9.75
CA GLY A 92 28.09 -28.67 8.62
C GLY A 92 29.35 -29.58 8.67
N VAL A 93 29.21 -30.82 8.30
CA VAL A 93 30.32 -31.77 8.16
C VAL A 93 30.24 -32.40 6.78
N GLY A 94 31.27 -32.24 5.99
CA GLY A 94 31.42 -32.89 4.68
C GLY A 94 32.22 -34.15 4.78
N PHE A 95 31.83 -35.18 3.98
CA PHE A 95 32.47 -36.46 3.91
C PHE A 95 32.86 -36.78 2.48
N ASP A 96 33.98 -37.48 2.31
CA ASP A 96 34.35 -38.13 1.08
C ASP A 96 33.74 -39.53 1.07
N ILE A 97 32.84 -39.83 0.15
CA ILE A 97 32.11 -41.14 0.12
C ILE A 97 33.04 -42.30 -0.20
N ALA A 98 34.11 -42.07 -0.96
CA ALA A 98 35.05 -43.10 -1.37
C ALA A 98 35.95 -43.57 -0.23
N THR A 99 36.24 -42.68 0.73
CA THR A 99 37.16 -42.97 1.83
C THR A 99 36.47 -43.01 3.19
N GLY A 100 35.23 -42.54 3.29
CA GLY A 100 34.51 -42.36 4.57
C GLY A 100 35.08 -41.27 5.48
N GLN A 101 36.06 -40.50 5.02
CA GLN A 101 36.76 -39.51 5.84
C GLN A 101 36.05 -38.16 5.82
N VAL A 102 36.13 -37.45 6.95
CA VAL A 102 35.66 -36.03 7.04
C VAL A 102 36.51 -35.18 6.13
N SER A 103 35.88 -34.51 5.19
CA SER A 103 36.50 -33.65 4.19
C SER A 103 36.41 -32.16 4.50
N SER A 104 35.40 -31.74 5.29
CA SER A 104 35.25 -30.32 5.70
C SER A 104 34.41 -30.21 6.97
N VAL A 105 34.62 -29.13 7.70
CA VAL A 105 33.76 -28.71 8.80
C VAL A 105 33.44 -27.23 8.60
N THR A 106 32.15 -26.87 8.72
CA THR A 106 31.70 -25.46 8.63
C THR A 106 30.85 -25.09 9.84
N ILE A 107 31.06 -23.88 10.35
CA ILE A 107 30.21 -23.29 11.38
C ILE A 107 29.80 -21.92 10.87
N SER A 108 28.52 -21.59 10.93
CA SER A 108 28.04 -20.27 10.52
C SER A 108 26.91 -19.77 11.42
N GLY A 109 26.75 -18.46 11.45
CA GLY A 109 25.67 -17.80 12.14
C GLY A 109 25.17 -16.58 11.37
N SER A 110 23.89 -16.28 11.49
CA SER A 110 23.32 -15.06 10.90
C SER A 110 22.28 -14.43 11.81
N LYS A 111 22.11 -13.12 11.62
CA LYS A 111 21.02 -12.33 12.21
C LYS A 111 20.36 -11.52 11.10
N SER A 112 19.02 -11.41 11.17
CA SER A 112 18.28 -10.49 10.31
C SER A 112 17.24 -9.70 11.11
N LYS A 113 16.94 -8.51 10.63
CA LYS A 113 15.91 -7.62 11.15
C LYS A 113 15.16 -7.00 9.97
N GLY A 114 13.83 -7.01 10.04
CA GLY A 114 12.96 -6.36 9.08
C GLY A 114 11.93 -5.48 9.78
N GLU A 115 11.65 -4.32 9.19
CA GLU A 115 10.60 -3.39 9.60
C GLU A 115 9.79 -3.01 8.36
N VAL A 116 8.47 -3.06 8.48
CA VAL A 116 7.53 -2.60 7.44
C VAL A 116 6.52 -1.67 8.08
N ASP A 117 6.38 -0.48 7.50
CA ASP A 117 5.34 0.48 7.80
C ASP A 117 4.56 0.78 6.52
N ALA A 118 3.29 0.39 6.48
CA ALA A 118 2.40 0.67 5.36
C ALA A 118 1.16 1.42 5.84
N ASN A 119 0.87 2.55 5.18
CA ASN A 119 -0.30 3.37 5.47
C ASN A 119 -1.05 3.62 4.17
N SER A 120 -2.36 3.33 4.17
CA SER A 120 -3.25 3.62 3.06
C SER A 120 -4.43 4.46 3.54
N THR A 121 -4.79 5.45 2.75
CA THR A 121 -6.00 6.24 2.90
C THR A 121 -6.73 6.23 1.57
N SER A 122 -8.00 5.83 1.58
CA SER A 122 -8.91 5.93 0.44
C SER A 122 -10.21 6.61 0.83
N TYR A 123 -10.94 7.09 -0.15
CA TYR A 123 -12.19 7.80 0.07
C TYR A 123 -13.34 7.09 -0.63
N ASN A 124 -14.47 6.92 0.07
CA ASN A 124 -15.73 6.54 -0.55
C ASN A 124 -16.45 7.84 -0.89
N GLU A 125 -16.65 8.10 -2.17
CA GLU A 125 -17.35 9.30 -2.62
C GLU A 125 -18.82 9.26 -2.26
N SER A 126 -19.42 10.45 -2.13
CA SER A 126 -20.87 10.61 -2.09
C SER A 126 -21.40 10.86 -3.49
N THR A 127 -22.46 10.19 -3.86
CA THR A 127 -23.12 10.40 -5.16
C THR A 127 -24.58 10.82 -4.96
N VAL A 128 -24.97 11.87 -5.66
CA VAL A 128 -26.37 12.25 -5.81
C VAL A 128 -26.70 12.18 -7.30
N LYS A 129 -27.59 11.26 -7.65
CA LYS A 129 -27.93 10.97 -9.05
C LYS A 129 -29.43 11.10 -9.28
N ALA A 130 -29.78 11.95 -10.21
CA ALA A 130 -31.11 11.98 -10.78
C ALA A 130 -31.11 11.35 -12.18
N ASP A 131 -32.12 10.56 -12.50
CA ASP A 131 -32.30 10.06 -13.87
C ASP A 131 -32.72 11.18 -14.83
N LYS A 132 -33.37 12.23 -14.32
CA LYS A 132 -33.80 13.41 -15.07
C LYS A 132 -33.26 14.71 -14.50
N ASN A 133 -33.97 15.31 -13.57
CA ASN A 133 -33.64 16.63 -13.04
C ASN A 133 -33.00 16.51 -11.66
N LEU A 134 -31.87 17.14 -11.50
CA LEU A 134 -31.25 17.36 -10.20
C LEU A 134 -31.33 18.85 -9.86
N ASP A 135 -32.06 19.18 -8.82
CA ASP A 135 -32.18 20.52 -8.29
C ASP A 135 -31.52 20.59 -6.90
N PHE A 136 -30.59 21.51 -6.70
CA PHE A 136 -30.00 21.73 -5.39
C PHE A 136 -29.99 23.21 -5.02
N ALA A 137 -30.21 23.48 -3.72
CA ALA A 137 -30.14 24.82 -3.18
C ALA A 137 -29.51 24.83 -1.80
N SER A 138 -28.75 25.87 -1.49
CA SER A 138 -28.23 26.18 -0.17
C SER A 138 -28.38 27.66 0.14
N GLY A 139 -28.81 27.99 1.37
CA GLY A 139 -28.91 29.38 1.82
C GLY A 139 -27.54 30.01 2.09
N LYS A 140 -26.51 29.18 2.30
CA LYS A 140 -25.11 29.57 2.47
C LYS A 140 -24.26 28.87 1.43
N ASP A 141 -23.40 27.92 1.84
CA ASP A 141 -22.41 27.31 0.99
C ASP A 141 -22.89 25.94 0.47
N THR A 142 -22.43 25.60 -0.73
CA THR A 142 -22.49 24.21 -1.24
C THR A 142 -21.07 23.66 -1.35
N ASN A 143 -20.81 22.56 -0.62
CA ASN A 143 -19.51 21.91 -0.56
C ASN A 143 -19.62 20.51 -1.17
N ILE A 144 -18.96 20.28 -2.30
CA ILE A 144 -18.86 18.99 -3.00
C ILE A 144 -17.41 18.52 -2.86
N ILE A 145 -17.09 17.81 -1.76
CA ILE A 145 -15.73 17.46 -1.40
C ILE A 145 -15.59 15.92 -1.41
N GLY A 146 -15.09 15.34 -2.50
CA GLY A 146 -15.17 13.91 -2.74
C GLY A 146 -16.61 13.48 -3.02
N GLY A 147 -17.31 14.22 -3.89
CA GLY A 147 -18.70 13.94 -4.21
C GLY A 147 -19.06 14.25 -5.65
N LYS A 148 -20.15 13.67 -6.12
CA LYS A 148 -20.69 13.85 -7.47
C LYS A 148 -22.17 14.18 -7.42
N LEU A 149 -22.56 15.21 -8.16
CA LEU A 149 -23.93 15.55 -8.49
C LEU A 149 -24.17 15.22 -9.97
N SER A 150 -25.19 14.46 -10.31
CA SER A 150 -25.47 14.09 -11.71
C SER A 150 -26.96 14.06 -12.05
N GLY A 151 -27.30 14.46 -13.25
CA GLY A 151 -28.66 14.44 -13.80
C GLY A 151 -28.67 14.81 -15.28
N GLU A 152 -29.73 14.49 -16.03
CA GLU A 152 -29.89 14.98 -17.43
C GLU A 152 -29.86 16.50 -17.46
N LYS A 153 -30.55 17.13 -16.51
CA LYS A 153 -30.48 18.56 -16.24
C LYS A 153 -30.08 18.80 -14.80
N VAL A 154 -29.15 19.73 -14.55
CA VAL A 154 -28.74 20.12 -13.22
C VAL A 154 -29.00 21.60 -12.99
N THR A 155 -29.77 21.93 -11.94
CA THR A 155 -30.03 23.30 -11.52
C THR A 155 -29.52 23.52 -10.12
N GLY A 156 -28.74 24.60 -9.90
CA GLY A 156 -28.16 24.93 -8.61
C GLY A 156 -28.42 26.38 -8.21
N ASN A 157 -28.74 26.60 -6.93
CA ASN A 157 -28.84 27.95 -6.35
C ASN A 157 -28.07 27.98 -5.03
N VAL A 158 -26.94 28.66 -5.00
CA VAL A 158 -26.02 28.73 -3.86
C VAL A 158 -25.98 30.13 -3.32
N GLY A 159 -26.36 30.32 -2.07
CA GLY A 159 -26.43 31.63 -1.45
C GLY A 159 -25.09 32.37 -1.28
N ASN A 160 -24.01 31.62 -0.99
CA ASN A 160 -22.65 32.16 -0.88
C ASN A 160 -21.70 31.48 -1.84
N ASP A 161 -20.91 30.48 -1.34
CA ASP A 161 -19.78 29.90 -2.07
C ASP A 161 -20.08 28.48 -2.54
N LEU A 162 -19.65 28.15 -3.76
CA LEU A 162 -19.64 26.81 -4.31
C LEU A 162 -18.20 26.27 -4.31
N ASN A 163 -17.94 25.26 -3.48
CA ASN A 163 -16.64 24.63 -3.35
C ASN A 163 -16.70 23.20 -3.89
N ILE A 164 -15.86 22.87 -4.88
CA ILE A 164 -15.73 21.53 -5.44
C ILE A 164 -14.28 21.06 -5.31
N GLU A 165 -14.04 20.02 -4.53
CA GLU A 165 -12.70 19.51 -4.28
C GLU A 165 -12.66 17.99 -4.46
N SER A 166 -11.78 17.50 -5.32
CA SER A 166 -11.51 16.07 -5.46
C SER A 166 -10.58 15.58 -4.33
N LYS A 167 -10.88 14.43 -3.75
CA LYS A 167 -10.04 13.79 -2.76
C LYS A 167 -8.97 12.93 -3.41
N GLN A 168 -7.78 12.92 -2.80
CA GLN A 168 -6.66 12.09 -3.24
C GLN A 168 -6.51 10.88 -2.34
N ASP A 169 -6.55 9.70 -2.91
CA ASP A 169 -6.10 8.49 -2.24
C ASP A 169 -4.60 8.57 -2.01
N LYS A 170 -4.16 8.07 -0.87
CA LYS A 170 -2.75 8.11 -0.47
C LYS A 170 -2.30 6.71 -0.05
N ASN A 171 -1.12 6.33 -0.52
CA ASN A 171 -0.46 5.11 -0.08
C ASN A 171 1.00 5.42 0.22
N SER A 172 1.46 5.05 1.39
CA SER A 172 2.87 5.11 1.75
C SER A 172 3.34 3.74 2.25
N TYR A 173 4.45 3.30 1.73
CA TYR A 173 5.09 2.04 2.08
C TYR A 173 6.56 2.28 2.40
N LYS A 174 6.98 1.85 3.60
CA LYS A 174 8.38 1.89 4.01
C LYS A 174 8.79 0.52 4.49
N GLU A 175 9.90 0.04 3.95
CA GLU A 175 10.49 -1.23 4.34
C GLU A 175 11.98 -1.04 4.61
N LYS A 176 12.45 -1.61 5.70
CA LYS A 176 13.86 -1.65 6.07
C LYS A 176 14.24 -3.06 6.45
N ASN A 177 15.20 -3.62 5.72
CA ASN A 177 15.75 -4.92 5.99
C ASN A 177 17.26 -4.81 6.23
N SER A 178 17.75 -5.57 7.19
CA SER A 178 19.18 -5.74 7.44
C SER A 178 19.47 -7.19 7.81
N SER A 179 20.55 -7.73 7.27
CA SER A 179 21.06 -9.04 7.65
C SER A 179 22.57 -9.00 7.74
N ALA A 180 23.11 -9.79 8.66
CA ALA A 180 24.54 -10.02 8.77
C ALA A 180 24.76 -11.50 9.12
N GLY A 181 25.76 -12.10 8.49
CA GLY A 181 26.15 -13.48 8.72
C GLY A 181 27.68 -13.62 8.70
N PHE A 182 28.17 -14.57 9.44
CA PHE A 182 29.57 -14.97 9.42
C PHE A 182 29.69 -16.49 9.47
N GLY A 183 30.79 -17.02 8.96
CA GLY A 183 31.07 -18.44 9.05
C GLY A 183 32.57 -18.72 8.97
N VAL A 184 32.92 -19.87 9.45
CA VAL A 184 34.27 -20.44 9.39
C VAL A 184 34.15 -21.81 8.78
N GLY A 185 34.98 -22.08 7.78
CA GLY A 185 35.09 -23.41 7.14
C GLY A 185 36.51 -23.94 7.21
N ILE A 186 36.67 -25.22 7.47
CA ILE A 186 37.95 -25.90 7.45
C ILE A 186 37.85 -27.02 6.41
N ASP A 187 38.71 -26.98 5.39
CA ASP A 187 38.87 -28.06 4.42
C ASP A 187 39.95 -29.01 4.90
N LEU A 188 39.54 -30.25 5.16
CA LEU A 188 40.39 -31.32 5.65
C LEU A 188 40.80 -32.28 4.54
N SER A 189 40.41 -32.03 3.29
CA SER A 189 40.62 -32.96 2.17
C SER A 189 42.07 -33.08 1.67
N GLY A 190 42.96 -32.18 2.11
CA GLY A 190 44.36 -32.17 1.69
C GLY A 190 44.61 -31.91 0.20
N LYS A 191 43.56 -31.66 -0.59
CA LYS A 191 43.64 -31.43 -2.04
C LYS A 191 43.48 -29.96 -2.36
N ASN A 192 44.52 -29.35 -2.92
CA ASN A 192 44.48 -28.01 -3.46
C ASN A 192 43.51 -27.90 -4.65
N LYS A 193 42.24 -27.62 -4.44
CA LYS A 193 41.33 -27.17 -5.48
C LYS A 193 40.62 -25.89 -5.01
N ASN A 194 40.63 -24.90 -5.89
CA ASN A 194 39.95 -23.62 -5.75
C ASN A 194 38.41 -23.80 -5.77
N ASP A 195 37.84 -24.37 -4.71
CA ASP A 195 36.39 -24.47 -4.59
C ASP A 195 35.94 -23.64 -3.38
N GLY A 196 35.63 -22.37 -3.63
CA GLY A 196 34.66 -21.59 -2.89
C GLY A 196 34.99 -21.14 -1.46
N ILE A 197 36.13 -21.46 -0.90
CA ILE A 197 36.57 -20.96 0.40
C ILE A 197 37.58 -19.84 0.17
N ALA A 198 37.22 -18.58 0.50
CA ALA A 198 38.13 -17.46 0.43
C ALA A 198 39.27 -17.68 1.40
N THR A 199 40.48 -17.93 0.89
CA THR A 199 41.71 -17.95 1.68
C THR A 199 42.39 -16.59 1.64
N THR A 200 42.83 -16.11 2.78
CA THR A 200 43.46 -14.78 2.93
C THR A 200 44.91 -14.71 2.43
N ASP A 201 45.50 -15.81 1.95
CA ASP A 201 46.92 -15.82 1.59
C ASP A 201 47.20 -16.29 0.14
N LYS A 202 47.75 -15.38 -0.65
CA LYS A 202 48.13 -15.57 -2.07
C LYS A 202 49.54 -16.18 -2.27
N LYS A 203 50.21 -16.66 -1.24
CA LYS A 203 51.66 -17.00 -1.32
C LYS A 203 52.05 -18.43 -1.00
N ASP A 204 51.15 -19.37 -0.79
CA ASP A 204 51.57 -20.72 -0.44
C ASP A 204 51.75 -21.64 -1.65
N LYS A 205 53.00 -22.00 -1.90
CA LYS A 205 53.41 -23.14 -2.69
C LYS A 205 52.84 -24.41 -2.07
N ALA A 206 52.25 -25.28 -2.89
CA ALA A 206 51.72 -26.61 -2.62
C ALA A 206 52.22 -27.25 -1.31
N SER A 207 51.50 -27.09 -0.21
CA SER A 207 51.58 -27.92 0.96
C SER A 207 50.26 -28.64 1.16
N ASN A 208 50.29 -29.91 1.53
CA ASN A 208 49.11 -30.72 1.86
C ASN A 208 48.46 -30.27 3.19
N ALA A 209 48.42 -28.97 3.45
CA ALA A 209 47.89 -28.44 4.69
C ALA A 209 46.39 -28.21 4.59
N ASN A 210 45.68 -28.50 5.66
CA ASN A 210 44.28 -28.15 5.85
C ASN A 210 44.09 -26.64 5.72
N LYS A 211 43.09 -26.21 4.95
CA LYS A 211 42.81 -24.78 4.75
C LYS A 211 41.62 -24.36 5.57
N ALA A 212 41.78 -23.28 6.32
CA ALA A 212 40.70 -22.59 7.00
C ALA A 212 40.31 -21.32 6.23
N GLY A 213 39.01 -21.11 6.07
CA GLY A 213 38.45 -19.91 5.44
C GLY A 213 37.44 -19.25 6.38
N ILE A 214 37.44 -17.94 6.39
CA ILE A 214 36.41 -17.14 7.05
C ILE A 214 35.59 -16.46 5.96
N PHE A 215 34.28 -16.50 6.08
CA PHE A 215 33.37 -15.81 5.17
C PHE A 215 32.35 -14.99 5.97
N GLY A 216 31.95 -13.88 5.42
CA GLY A 216 30.94 -13.00 6.01
C GLY A 216 30.10 -12.33 4.95
N SER A 217 28.88 -11.99 5.31
CA SER A 217 27.95 -11.23 4.49
C SER A 217 27.22 -10.21 5.33
N ALA A 218 26.98 -9.03 4.76
CA ALA A 218 26.10 -8.03 5.34
C ALA A 218 25.24 -7.43 4.20
N THR A 219 23.96 -7.32 4.46
CA THR A 219 23.01 -6.76 3.49
C THR A 219 22.13 -5.74 4.19
N LYS A 220 21.85 -4.63 3.52
CA LYS A 220 20.90 -3.63 3.95
C LYS A 220 20.04 -3.22 2.75
N SER A 221 18.73 -3.23 2.91
CA SER A 221 17.77 -2.81 1.91
C SER A 221 16.77 -1.87 2.53
N ASN A 222 16.48 -0.77 1.84
CA ASN A 222 15.43 0.16 2.20
C ASN A 222 14.55 0.39 0.97
N VAL A 223 13.24 0.36 1.17
CA VAL A 223 12.24 0.74 0.17
C VAL A 223 11.41 1.87 0.77
N ASP A 224 11.21 2.93 0.04
CA ASP A 224 10.32 4.03 0.37
C ASP A 224 9.48 4.35 -0.88
N SER A 225 8.17 4.24 -0.76
CA SER A 225 7.23 4.51 -1.84
C SER A 225 6.07 5.33 -1.32
N ASN A 226 5.79 6.44 -1.99
CA ASN A 226 4.66 7.30 -1.71
C ASN A 226 3.85 7.50 -3.00
N TYR A 227 2.55 7.32 -2.89
CA TYR A 227 1.62 7.47 -3.98
C TYR A 227 0.42 8.31 -3.55
N ASN A 228 0.07 9.31 -4.38
CA ASN A 228 -1.13 10.12 -4.23
C ASN A 228 -1.83 10.19 -5.57
N SER A 229 -3.13 9.90 -5.62
CA SER A 229 -3.93 9.95 -6.84
C SER A 229 -5.35 10.39 -6.57
N VAL A 230 -5.91 11.15 -7.49
CA VAL A 230 -7.36 11.33 -7.58
C VAL A 230 -7.88 10.14 -8.39
N THR A 231 -8.57 9.23 -7.73
CA THR A 231 -9.19 8.08 -8.40
C THR A 231 -10.51 8.49 -9.05
N ASP A 232 -11.28 9.32 -8.35
CA ASP A 232 -12.56 9.82 -8.77
C ASP A 232 -12.60 11.33 -8.68
N GLN A 233 -13.01 11.99 -9.76
CA GLN A 233 -13.09 13.43 -9.82
C GLN A 233 -14.44 13.92 -9.30
N SER A 234 -14.40 14.79 -8.29
CA SER A 234 -15.58 15.43 -7.73
C SER A 234 -16.17 16.45 -8.70
N GLY A 235 -17.48 16.55 -8.73
CA GLY A 235 -18.05 17.54 -9.64
C GLY A 235 -19.55 17.49 -9.82
N ILE A 236 -19.97 18.32 -10.77
CA ILE A 236 -21.33 18.41 -11.27
C ILE A 236 -21.33 17.95 -12.71
N TYR A 237 -22.13 16.92 -12.98
CA TYR A 237 -22.21 16.23 -14.26
C TYR A 237 -23.64 16.32 -14.80
N ALA A 238 -23.85 17.14 -15.80
CA ALA A 238 -25.12 17.25 -16.48
C ALA A 238 -25.14 16.43 -17.78
N GLY A 239 -26.27 15.92 -18.13
CA GLY A 239 -26.52 15.29 -19.42
C GLY A 239 -26.80 16.34 -20.53
N LYS A 240 -27.56 15.92 -21.55
CA LYS A 240 -27.84 16.74 -22.73
C LYS A 240 -28.62 18.01 -22.45
N ASP A 241 -29.39 18.07 -21.35
CA ASP A 241 -30.20 19.24 -20.99
C ASP A 241 -29.38 20.28 -20.19
N GLY A 242 -28.08 20.01 -19.97
CA GLY A 242 -27.09 20.92 -19.46
C GLY A 242 -27.28 21.27 -17.99
N PHE A 243 -26.64 22.36 -17.59
CA PHE A 243 -26.72 22.87 -16.22
C PHE A 243 -26.99 24.37 -16.17
N ASN A 244 -27.63 24.80 -15.08
CA ASN A 244 -27.80 26.21 -14.72
C ASN A 244 -27.51 26.38 -13.23
N ILE A 245 -26.39 27.06 -12.89
CA ILE A 245 -25.92 27.20 -11.51
C ILE A 245 -25.72 28.67 -11.23
N VAL A 246 -26.42 29.17 -10.21
CA VAL A 246 -26.29 30.53 -9.71
C VAL A 246 -25.56 30.49 -8.36
N VAL A 247 -24.50 31.26 -8.23
CA VAL A 247 -23.67 31.32 -7.01
C VAL A 247 -23.62 32.79 -6.55
N GLY A 248 -23.97 33.03 -5.29
CA GLY A 248 -24.07 34.38 -4.73
C GLY A 248 -22.71 35.05 -4.52
N LYS A 249 -21.62 34.30 -4.32
CA LYS A 249 -20.26 34.84 -4.11
C LYS A 249 -19.22 34.17 -4.99
N ASN A 250 -18.50 33.18 -4.46
CA ASN A 250 -17.35 32.57 -5.14
C ASN A 250 -17.64 31.15 -5.62
N THR A 251 -16.93 30.75 -6.67
CA THR A 251 -16.83 29.34 -7.10
C THR A 251 -15.37 28.94 -7.07
N ASP A 252 -15.04 27.93 -6.24
CA ASP A 252 -13.69 27.39 -6.09
C ASP A 252 -13.65 25.90 -6.54
N LEU A 253 -12.76 25.61 -7.51
CA LEU A 253 -12.58 24.28 -8.07
C LEU A 253 -11.15 23.78 -7.79
N LYS A 254 -11.01 22.80 -6.89
CA LYS A 254 -9.72 22.13 -6.59
C LYS A 254 -9.71 20.71 -7.16
N GLY A 255 -9.27 20.56 -8.39
CA GLY A 255 -9.37 19.32 -9.12
C GLY A 255 -10.81 18.87 -9.39
N GLY A 256 -11.78 19.76 -9.14
CA GLY A 256 -13.19 19.56 -9.40
C GLY A 256 -13.58 19.89 -10.84
N ILE A 257 -14.75 19.43 -11.26
CA ILE A 257 -15.27 19.63 -12.62
C ILE A 257 -16.75 20.03 -12.60
N ILE A 258 -17.13 20.88 -13.53
CA ILE A 258 -18.53 21.13 -13.90
C ILE A 258 -18.62 20.88 -15.40
N VAL A 259 -19.39 19.89 -15.82
CA VAL A 259 -19.43 19.44 -17.22
C VAL A 259 -20.83 19.02 -17.64
N SER A 260 -21.15 19.22 -18.89
CA SER A 260 -22.29 18.57 -19.54
C SER A 260 -21.82 17.72 -20.71
N VAL A 261 -22.47 16.58 -20.88
CA VAL A 261 -22.21 15.67 -22.00
C VAL A 261 -23.22 16.01 -23.11
N LYS A 262 -22.73 16.13 -24.34
CA LYS A 262 -23.58 16.33 -25.51
C LYS A 262 -24.27 15.03 -25.92
#